data_997b45d36e13e04d23fab81afe26d3b0
#
_entry.id   997b45d36e13e04d23fab81afe26d3b0
#
_cell.length_a   1.000
_cell.length_b   1.000
_cell.length_c   1.000
_cell.angle_alpha   90.00
_cell.angle_beta   90.00
_cell.angle_gamma   90.00
#
_symmetry.space_group_name_H-M   'P 1'
#
loop_
_entity.id
_entity.type
_entity.pdbx_description
1 polymer ?
#
loop_
_entity_poly.entity_id
_entity_poly.type
_entity_poly.pdbx_seq_one_letter_code
_entity_poly.pdbx_strand_id
1 'polypeptide(L)'
;MRNFIINRKIIFLTQSEKSKKAKVKRQKFGNIFTFYLLPFTFKSFAALRLCVFALILILPSFAQKIAILTPEKNGQSEKFAEKLTDSLSEKFKVLDSSLSETAFLSSNPEKPFNLTVEEAKIIGAAIGCEFFLLVRSENLRRYSFEKKEYFESFAAVYAVSSRTGRLVFWKLKTFNGYKSADAERLLFDSIADLAKEISGKLPNIAKEEFNEKVSKLEEIPDENSFEAKNFRSPLPYRRISPQYTAIANLYNIAATIDIEVDFDETGKILLTKIVRWAGFGLDESVTETVRKMNWRPATRNQKTLPIRVLLRYNFKKLEKEE
;
A
#
# COMPACT_ATOMS: atom_id res chain seq x y z
N MET A 1 -35.33 36.27 -1.65
CA MET A 1 -36.62 35.50 -1.71
C MET A 1 -36.32 34.02 -1.43
N ARG A 2 -37.04 33.56 -0.42
CA ARG A 2 -37.32 32.17 0.01
C ARG A 2 -36.19 31.24 0.39
N ASN A 3 -35.99 31.18 1.71
CA ASN A 3 -35.39 30.13 2.53
C ASN A 3 -36.05 28.76 2.29
N PHE A 4 -35.23 27.71 2.26
CA PHE A 4 -35.70 26.37 2.58
C PHE A 4 -34.78 25.80 3.68
N ILE A 5 -35.33 25.82 4.89
CA ILE A 5 -34.82 25.15 6.08
C ILE A 5 -35.42 23.72 6.04
N ILE A 6 -34.62 22.70 6.01
CA ILE A 6 -35.05 21.32 6.27
C ILE A 6 -34.48 20.88 7.61
N ASN A 7 -35.35 20.93 8.63
CA ASN A 7 -35.22 20.32 9.94
C ASN A 7 -35.32 18.78 9.78
N ARG A 8 -34.25 18.04 10.14
CA ARG A 8 -34.38 16.61 10.45
C ARG A 8 -34.20 16.39 11.93
N LYS A 9 -35.31 16.20 12.63
CA LYS A 9 -35.40 15.66 13.98
C LYS A 9 -34.94 14.21 13.98
N ILE A 10 -33.90 13.92 14.77
CA ILE A 10 -33.50 12.55 15.14
C ILE A 10 -34.33 12.17 16.35
N ILE A 11 -35.17 11.14 16.20
CA ILE A 11 -35.97 10.55 17.30
C ILE A 11 -35.10 9.48 17.95
N PHE A 12 -34.71 9.71 19.20
CA PHE A 12 -34.18 8.68 20.08
C PHE A 12 -35.32 7.86 20.68
N LEU A 13 -35.37 6.58 20.35
CA LEU A 13 -36.25 5.62 21.05
C LEU A 13 -35.43 4.97 22.17
N THR A 14 -35.73 5.40 23.38
CA THR A 14 -35.33 4.71 24.62
C THR A 14 -36.24 3.50 24.83
N GLN A 15 -35.69 2.31 24.85
CA GLN A 15 -36.38 1.12 25.33
C GLN A 15 -36.11 0.95 26.85
N SER A 16 -37.13 1.28 27.61
CA SER A 16 -37.21 0.96 29.05
C SER A 16 -37.91 -0.37 29.23
N GLU A 17 -37.24 -1.23 29.97
CA GLU A 17 -37.72 -2.33 30.81
C GLU A 17 -39.20 -2.71 30.84
N LYS A 18 -39.44 -4.01 30.66
CA LYS A 18 -40.36 -4.75 31.58
C LYS A 18 -39.98 -6.24 31.70
N SER A 19 -39.37 -6.52 32.84
CA SER A 19 -39.26 -7.84 33.41
C SER A 19 -40.64 -8.45 33.63
N LYS A 20 -40.92 -9.63 33.07
CA LYS A 20 -41.99 -10.52 33.53
C LYS A 20 -41.42 -11.90 33.85
N LYS A 21 -41.33 -12.17 35.14
CA LYS A 21 -41.09 -13.48 35.74
C LYS A 21 -42.21 -14.44 35.32
N ALA A 22 -41.89 -15.47 34.56
CA ALA A 22 -42.76 -16.62 34.38
C ALA A 22 -42.25 -17.79 35.24
N LYS A 23 -43.02 -18.14 36.25
CA LYS A 23 -42.88 -19.37 37.05
C LYS A 23 -43.27 -20.56 36.16
N VAL A 24 -42.36 -21.46 35.87
CA VAL A 24 -42.68 -22.76 35.28
C VAL A 24 -42.69 -23.83 36.34
N LYS A 25 -43.87 -24.47 36.49
CA LYS A 25 -44.11 -25.62 37.35
C LYS A 25 -43.28 -26.82 36.92
N ARG A 26 -42.56 -27.41 37.86
CA ARG A 26 -41.96 -28.75 37.72
C ARG A 26 -43.06 -29.81 37.64
N GLN A 27 -43.21 -30.48 36.52
CA GLN A 27 -43.88 -31.76 36.40
C GLN A 27 -42.83 -32.85 36.33
N LYS A 28 -42.85 -33.74 37.33
CA LYS A 28 -42.09 -34.98 37.33
C LYS A 28 -42.80 -35.95 36.40
N PHE A 29 -42.13 -36.37 35.34
CA PHE A 29 -42.42 -37.61 34.63
C PHE A 29 -41.19 -38.50 34.68
N GLY A 30 -41.33 -39.59 35.42
CA GLY A 30 -40.39 -40.68 35.41
C GLY A 30 -40.65 -41.52 34.15
N ASN A 31 -39.63 -41.69 33.35
CA ASN A 31 -39.56 -42.82 32.44
C ASN A 31 -38.12 -43.30 32.34
N ILE A 32 -37.93 -44.53 32.76
CA ILE A 32 -36.72 -45.32 32.73
C ILE A 32 -36.44 -45.61 31.25
N PHE A 33 -35.45 -44.93 30.64
CA PHE A 33 -34.85 -45.36 29.39
C PHE A 33 -33.51 -46.00 29.70
N THR A 34 -33.51 -47.31 29.66
CA THR A 34 -32.29 -48.13 29.75
C THR A 34 -31.51 -47.96 28.46
N PHE A 35 -30.48 -47.10 28.47
CA PHE A 35 -29.54 -46.97 27.40
C PHE A 35 -28.59 -48.17 27.43
N TYR A 36 -28.73 -49.07 26.46
CA TYR A 36 -27.73 -50.09 26.21
C TYR A 36 -26.47 -49.39 25.67
N LEU A 37 -25.45 -49.27 26.49
CA LEU A 37 -24.09 -48.94 26.12
C LEU A 37 -23.48 -50.06 25.34
N LEU A 38 -23.61 -50.07 24.00
CA LEU A 38 -22.77 -50.87 23.11
C LEU A 38 -21.31 -50.38 23.29
N PRO A 39 -20.35 -51.32 23.45
CA PRO A 39 -18.94 -50.93 23.50
C PRO A 39 -18.50 -50.46 22.12
N PHE A 40 -18.51 -49.15 21.90
CA PHE A 40 -17.91 -48.54 20.72
C PHE A 40 -16.41 -48.71 20.84
N THR A 41 -15.90 -49.65 20.04
CA THR A 41 -14.48 -49.99 19.99
C THR A 41 -13.63 -48.77 19.63
N PHE A 42 -12.58 -48.55 20.40
CA PHE A 42 -11.64 -47.42 20.37
C PHE A 42 -10.91 -47.21 19.03
N LYS A 43 -11.12 -48.08 18.02
CA LYS A 43 -10.51 -48.00 16.69
C LYS A 43 -11.14 -46.94 15.76
N SER A 44 -12.39 -46.51 16.01
CA SER A 44 -13.03 -45.50 15.15
C SER A 44 -12.65 -44.08 15.48
N PHE A 45 -12.13 -43.80 16.69
CA PHE A 45 -11.65 -42.45 17.05
C PHE A 45 -10.34 -42.06 16.36
N ALA A 46 -9.48 -43.02 16.01
CA ALA A 46 -8.25 -42.74 15.27
C ALA A 46 -8.55 -42.34 13.83
N ALA A 47 -9.50 -43.00 13.18
CA ALA A 47 -9.94 -42.68 11.81
C ALA A 47 -10.60 -41.27 11.76
N LEU A 48 -11.46 -40.95 12.74
CA LEU A 48 -12.09 -39.63 12.82
C LEU A 48 -11.08 -38.52 13.07
N ARG A 49 -10.06 -38.73 13.92
CA ARG A 49 -8.97 -37.81 14.12
C ARG A 49 -8.12 -37.63 12.87
N LEU A 50 -7.87 -38.69 12.13
CA LEU A 50 -7.11 -38.62 10.86
C LEU A 50 -7.89 -37.85 9.78
N CYS A 51 -9.23 -38.06 9.69
CA CYS A 51 -10.08 -37.31 8.77
C CYS A 51 -10.16 -35.79 9.16
N VAL A 52 -10.24 -35.46 10.42
CA VAL A 52 -10.21 -34.06 10.88
C VAL A 52 -8.85 -33.43 10.61
N PHE A 53 -7.75 -34.17 10.82
CA PHE A 53 -6.40 -33.70 10.50
C PHE A 53 -6.20 -33.54 8.98
N ALA A 54 -6.73 -34.44 8.17
CA ALA A 54 -6.70 -34.33 6.70
C ALA A 54 -7.55 -33.14 6.20
N LEU A 55 -8.71 -32.87 6.83
CA LEU A 55 -9.54 -31.69 6.52
C LEU A 55 -8.86 -30.36 6.90
N ILE A 56 -8.05 -30.34 7.96
CA ILE A 56 -7.26 -29.16 8.36
C ILE A 56 -6.09 -28.92 7.39
N LEU A 57 -5.55 -29.97 6.77
CA LEU A 57 -4.48 -29.86 5.77
C LEU A 57 -4.98 -29.42 4.38
N ILE A 58 -6.29 -29.46 4.13
CA ILE A 58 -6.93 -28.95 2.90
C ILE A 58 -7.50 -27.54 3.13
N LEU A 59 -6.93 -26.76 4.05
CA LEU A 59 -7.21 -25.33 4.02
C LEU A 59 -6.68 -24.83 2.68
N PRO A 60 -7.55 -24.31 1.78
CA PRO A 60 -7.06 -23.72 0.56
C PRO A 60 -6.09 -22.62 1.00
N SER A 61 -4.82 -22.77 0.64
CA SER A 61 -3.89 -21.67 0.67
C SER A 61 -4.51 -20.63 -0.26
N PHE A 62 -5.24 -19.65 0.30
CA PHE A 62 -5.78 -18.55 -0.50
C PHE A 62 -4.57 -17.84 -1.08
N ALA A 63 -4.30 -18.10 -2.35
CA ALA A 63 -3.29 -17.38 -3.07
C ALA A 63 -3.63 -15.89 -2.97
N GLN A 64 -2.65 -15.08 -2.59
CA GLN A 64 -2.83 -13.63 -2.48
C GLN A 64 -3.38 -13.08 -3.78
N LYS A 65 -4.38 -12.19 -3.66
CA LYS A 65 -5.00 -11.55 -4.82
C LYS A 65 -4.16 -10.35 -5.23
N ILE A 66 -3.75 -10.33 -6.48
CA ILE A 66 -3.03 -9.19 -7.05
C ILE A 66 -3.74 -8.69 -8.31
N ALA A 67 -3.60 -7.39 -8.59
CA ALA A 67 -4.01 -6.77 -9.85
C ALA A 67 -2.79 -6.20 -10.55
N ILE A 68 -2.76 -6.26 -11.88
CA ILE A 68 -1.70 -5.64 -12.70
C ILE A 68 -2.38 -4.61 -13.60
N LEU A 69 -1.88 -3.38 -13.55
CA LEU A 69 -2.50 -2.21 -14.16
C LEU A 69 -1.50 -1.47 -15.04
N THR A 70 -1.99 -0.95 -16.15
CA THR A 70 -1.24 -0.11 -17.09
C THR A 70 -1.91 1.26 -17.23
N PRO A 71 -1.77 2.17 -16.23
CA PRO A 71 -2.48 3.46 -16.22
C PRO A 71 -2.21 4.31 -17.46
N GLU A 72 -0.99 4.28 -17.97
CA GLU A 72 -0.60 4.90 -19.24
C GLU A 72 -0.69 3.84 -20.33
N LYS A 73 -1.79 3.88 -21.09
CA LYS A 73 -2.05 2.91 -22.15
C LYS A 73 -1.05 3.09 -23.29
N ASN A 74 -0.10 2.17 -23.39
CA ASN A 74 0.76 2.00 -24.55
C ASN A 74 1.00 0.50 -24.78
N GLY A 75 1.16 0.12 -26.05
CA GLY A 75 1.24 -1.29 -26.44
C GLY A 75 2.41 -2.07 -25.82
N GLN A 76 3.49 -1.39 -25.39
CA GLN A 76 4.60 -2.05 -24.73
C GLN A 76 4.29 -2.34 -23.27
N SER A 77 3.67 -1.38 -22.54
CA SER A 77 3.20 -1.60 -21.16
C SER A 77 2.19 -2.74 -21.09
N GLU A 78 1.23 -2.78 -22.02
CA GLU A 78 0.21 -3.83 -22.09
C GLU A 78 0.82 -5.21 -22.31
N LYS A 79 1.71 -5.36 -23.32
CA LYS A 79 2.43 -6.63 -23.58
C LYS A 79 3.31 -7.04 -22.38
N PHE A 80 3.97 -6.09 -21.73
CA PHE A 80 4.79 -6.38 -20.55
C PHE A 80 3.93 -6.85 -19.39
N ALA A 81 2.81 -6.17 -19.14
CA ALA A 81 1.86 -6.54 -18.08
C ALA A 81 1.22 -7.91 -18.32
N GLU A 82 0.86 -8.26 -19.56
CA GLU A 82 0.35 -9.58 -19.94
C GLU A 82 1.35 -10.69 -19.60
N LYS A 83 2.59 -10.59 -20.06
CA LYS A 83 3.64 -11.57 -19.77
C LYS A 83 3.98 -11.65 -18.27
N LEU A 84 3.94 -10.52 -17.57
CA LEU A 84 4.12 -10.51 -16.13
C LEU A 84 2.96 -11.20 -15.41
N THR A 85 1.73 -11.02 -15.90
CA THR A 85 0.53 -11.71 -15.43
C THR A 85 0.70 -13.22 -15.55
N ASP A 86 1.09 -13.73 -16.70
CA ASP A 86 1.33 -15.16 -16.93
C ASP A 86 2.35 -15.71 -15.93
N SER A 87 3.47 -15.00 -15.74
CA SER A 87 4.53 -15.43 -14.83
C SER A 87 4.14 -15.38 -13.34
N LEU A 88 3.24 -14.49 -12.95
CA LEU A 88 2.78 -14.35 -11.56
C LEU A 88 1.58 -15.24 -11.23
N SER A 89 0.81 -15.69 -12.23
CA SER A 89 -0.39 -16.51 -12.06
C SER A 89 -0.11 -17.88 -11.43
N GLU A 90 1.14 -18.35 -11.47
CA GLU A 90 1.55 -19.60 -10.80
C GLU A 90 1.50 -19.48 -9.27
N LYS A 91 1.69 -18.29 -8.70
CA LYS A 91 1.82 -18.08 -7.24
C LYS A 91 0.75 -17.18 -6.66
N PHE A 92 0.14 -16.34 -7.46
CA PHE A 92 -0.88 -15.38 -7.05
C PHE A 92 -2.18 -15.61 -7.80
N LYS A 93 -3.29 -15.22 -7.18
CA LYS A 93 -4.55 -15.06 -7.90
C LYS A 93 -4.54 -13.70 -8.57
N VAL A 94 -4.15 -13.65 -9.85
CA VAL A 94 -4.22 -12.41 -10.63
C VAL A 94 -5.68 -12.12 -10.98
N LEU A 95 -6.13 -10.90 -10.71
CA LEU A 95 -7.48 -10.46 -11.02
C LEU A 95 -7.58 -10.07 -12.50
N ASP A 96 -8.80 -10.07 -13.02
CA ASP A 96 -9.06 -9.63 -14.38
C ASP A 96 -8.59 -8.19 -14.61
N SER A 97 -7.80 -7.98 -15.67
CA SER A 97 -7.18 -6.69 -15.98
C SER A 97 -8.21 -5.63 -16.32
N SER A 98 -9.21 -5.95 -17.12
CA SER A 98 -10.24 -5.00 -17.58
C SER A 98 -11.09 -4.49 -16.42
N LEU A 99 -11.52 -5.40 -15.53
CA LEU A 99 -12.28 -5.03 -14.32
C LEU A 99 -11.41 -4.21 -13.35
N SER A 100 -10.16 -4.61 -13.18
CA SER A 100 -9.21 -3.92 -12.29
C SER A 100 -8.87 -2.51 -12.81
N GLU A 101 -8.67 -2.34 -14.11
CA GLU A 101 -8.45 -1.04 -14.74
C GLU A 101 -9.68 -0.14 -14.64
N THR A 102 -10.88 -0.70 -14.84
CA THR A 102 -12.13 0.05 -14.68
C THR A 102 -12.28 0.56 -13.25
N ALA A 103 -12.01 -0.28 -12.26
CA ALA A 103 -12.03 0.12 -10.85
C ALA A 103 -10.97 1.18 -10.52
N PHE A 104 -9.77 1.05 -11.08
CA PHE A 104 -8.70 2.04 -10.94
C PHE A 104 -9.10 3.39 -11.53
N LEU A 105 -9.60 3.41 -12.76
CA LEU A 105 -10.02 4.63 -13.46
C LEU A 105 -11.21 5.31 -12.77
N SER A 106 -12.12 4.54 -12.16
CA SER A 106 -13.25 5.11 -11.40
C SER A 106 -12.80 5.95 -10.20
N SER A 107 -11.61 5.66 -9.65
CA SER A 107 -11.01 6.44 -8.57
C SER A 107 -10.35 7.73 -9.05
N ASN A 108 -10.23 7.93 -10.37
CA ASN A 108 -9.70 9.11 -11.06
C ASN A 108 -8.41 9.70 -10.44
N PRO A 109 -7.34 8.91 -10.30
CA PRO A 109 -6.09 9.42 -9.74
C PRO A 109 -5.45 10.44 -10.68
N GLU A 110 -5.13 11.63 -10.15
CA GLU A 110 -4.49 12.69 -10.94
C GLU A 110 -3.11 12.27 -11.48
N LYS A 111 -2.36 11.56 -10.64
CA LYS A 111 -1.01 11.07 -10.95
C LYS A 111 -0.86 9.60 -10.59
N PRO A 112 -1.12 8.70 -11.52
CA PRO A 112 -1.14 7.25 -11.26
C PRO A 112 0.13 6.69 -10.61
N PHE A 113 1.29 7.24 -10.94
CA PHE A 113 2.59 6.81 -10.42
C PHE A 113 3.10 7.67 -9.25
N ASN A 114 2.23 8.50 -8.66
CA ASN A 114 2.59 9.34 -7.52
C ASN A 114 1.40 9.48 -6.56
N LEU A 115 0.87 8.33 -6.13
CA LEU A 115 -0.30 8.25 -5.25
C LEU A 115 0.07 8.54 -3.79
N THR A 116 -0.89 9.08 -3.05
CA THR A 116 -0.86 9.04 -1.59
C THR A 116 -1.25 7.67 -1.07
N VAL A 117 -0.89 7.36 0.17
CA VAL A 117 -1.32 6.11 0.83
C VAL A 117 -2.85 6.01 0.93
N GLU A 118 -3.55 7.13 1.08
CA GLU A 118 -5.01 7.14 1.15
C GLU A 118 -5.65 6.86 -0.22
N GLU A 119 -5.18 7.50 -1.29
CA GLU A 119 -5.62 7.20 -2.66
C GLU A 119 -5.36 5.74 -3.00
N ALA A 120 -4.18 5.23 -2.67
CA ALA A 120 -3.81 3.84 -2.93
C ALA A 120 -4.68 2.82 -2.16
N LYS A 121 -5.06 3.11 -0.91
CA LYS A 121 -6.01 2.28 -0.15
C LYS A 121 -7.39 2.25 -0.79
N ILE A 122 -7.90 3.41 -1.21
CA ILE A 122 -9.20 3.53 -1.88
C ILE A 122 -9.19 2.71 -3.17
N ILE A 123 -8.14 2.86 -3.99
CA ILE A 123 -7.95 2.10 -5.23
C ILE A 123 -7.90 0.60 -4.95
N GLY A 124 -7.06 0.18 -4.02
CA GLY A 124 -6.92 -1.24 -3.66
C GLY A 124 -8.21 -1.86 -3.14
N ALA A 125 -9.00 -1.10 -2.36
CA ALA A 125 -10.32 -1.52 -1.89
C ALA A 125 -11.33 -1.63 -3.03
N ALA A 126 -11.32 -0.69 -3.99
CA ALA A 126 -12.20 -0.71 -5.16
C ALA A 126 -11.90 -1.91 -6.08
N ILE A 127 -10.63 -2.26 -6.26
CA ILE A 127 -10.20 -3.43 -7.05
C ILE A 127 -10.47 -4.74 -6.29
N GLY A 128 -10.39 -4.74 -4.97
CA GLY A 128 -10.58 -5.93 -4.12
C GLY A 128 -9.37 -6.87 -4.10
N CYS A 129 -8.15 -6.32 -4.23
CA CYS A 129 -6.88 -7.03 -4.18
C CYS A 129 -6.09 -6.76 -2.89
N GLU A 130 -5.09 -7.59 -2.60
CA GLU A 130 -4.14 -7.35 -1.49
C GLU A 130 -2.99 -6.43 -1.93
N PHE A 131 -2.55 -6.62 -3.17
CA PHE A 131 -1.57 -5.75 -3.81
C PHE A 131 -2.01 -5.41 -5.22
N PHE A 132 -1.70 -4.22 -5.68
CA PHE A 132 -1.79 -3.90 -7.10
C PHE A 132 -0.44 -3.44 -7.63
N LEU A 133 -0.14 -3.85 -8.85
CA LEU A 133 1.08 -3.52 -9.55
C LEU A 133 0.76 -2.49 -10.64
N LEU A 134 1.47 -1.36 -10.61
CA LEU A 134 1.43 -0.38 -11.70
C LEU A 134 2.64 -0.61 -12.58
N VAL A 135 2.40 -0.73 -13.87
CA VAL A 135 3.43 -0.99 -14.88
C VAL A 135 3.50 0.16 -15.86
N ARG A 136 4.71 0.67 -16.06
CA ARG A 136 5.05 1.60 -17.13
C ARG A 136 6.24 1.02 -17.89
N SER A 137 6.10 0.83 -19.21
CA SER A 137 7.15 0.31 -20.07
C SER A 137 7.16 1.06 -21.39
N GLU A 138 8.33 1.48 -21.83
CA GLU A 138 8.52 2.21 -23.06
C GLU A 138 9.82 1.78 -23.75
N ASN A 139 9.88 1.99 -25.04
CA ASN A 139 11.08 1.83 -25.85
C ASN A 139 11.47 3.20 -26.42
N LEU A 140 12.62 3.70 -25.97
CA LEU A 140 13.09 5.04 -26.25
C LEU A 140 14.28 5.00 -27.19
N ARG A 141 14.29 5.89 -28.18
CA ARG A 141 15.47 6.18 -28.98
C ARG A 141 16.36 7.16 -28.22
N ARG A 142 17.60 6.76 -27.97
CA ARG A 142 18.57 7.52 -27.18
C ARG A 142 19.81 7.87 -28.02
N TYR A 143 20.47 8.92 -27.61
CA TYR A 143 21.73 9.40 -28.17
C TYR A 143 22.73 9.61 -27.05
N SER A 144 24.00 9.25 -27.26
CA SER A 144 25.08 9.55 -26.35
C SER A 144 26.35 9.94 -27.11
N PHE A 145 27.32 10.49 -26.37
CA PHE A 145 28.63 10.79 -26.99
C PHE A 145 29.37 9.55 -27.48
N GLU A 146 29.18 8.39 -26.84
CA GLU A 146 29.83 7.14 -27.19
C GLU A 146 29.09 6.41 -28.32
N LYS A 147 27.75 6.53 -28.36
CA LYS A 147 26.88 5.87 -29.32
C LYS A 147 26.01 6.91 -29.98
N LYS A 148 26.18 7.09 -31.31
CA LYS A 148 25.37 8.07 -32.06
C LYS A 148 23.88 7.81 -31.93
N GLU A 149 23.48 6.53 -31.83
CA GLU A 149 22.10 6.11 -31.71
C GLU A 149 22.03 4.74 -31.05
N TYR A 150 21.10 4.56 -30.13
CA TYR A 150 20.74 3.26 -29.54
C TYR A 150 19.30 3.29 -29.06
N PHE A 151 18.73 2.12 -28.82
CA PHE A 151 17.39 1.97 -28.25
C PHE A 151 17.49 1.49 -26.83
N GLU A 152 16.73 2.12 -25.95
CA GLU A 152 16.58 1.74 -24.55
C GLU A 152 15.15 1.29 -24.33
N SER A 153 14.97 0.01 -23.94
CA SER A 153 13.69 -0.51 -23.52
C SER A 153 13.68 -0.63 -22.00
N PHE A 154 12.69 -0.04 -21.35
CA PHE A 154 12.59 -0.08 -19.90
C PHE A 154 11.20 -0.47 -19.41
N ALA A 155 11.14 -0.99 -18.19
CA ALA A 155 9.91 -1.17 -17.42
C ALA A 155 10.12 -0.75 -15.96
N ALA A 156 9.25 0.13 -15.49
CA ALA A 156 9.13 0.48 -14.08
C ALA A 156 7.89 -0.22 -13.50
N VAL A 157 8.10 -1.01 -12.45
CA VAL A 157 7.05 -1.77 -11.77
C VAL A 157 6.98 -1.31 -10.31
N TYR A 158 5.78 -0.92 -9.92
CA TYR A 158 5.45 -0.46 -8.57
C TYR A 158 4.46 -1.45 -7.97
N ALA A 159 4.80 -2.12 -6.87
CA ALA A 159 3.84 -2.92 -6.13
C ALA A 159 3.39 -2.15 -4.88
N VAL A 160 2.09 -1.97 -4.77
CA VAL A 160 1.44 -1.17 -3.74
C VAL A 160 0.56 -2.06 -2.89
N SER A 161 0.67 -1.94 -1.58
CA SER A 161 -0.20 -2.64 -0.64
C SER A 161 -1.56 -1.94 -0.58
N SER A 162 -2.64 -2.67 -0.84
CA SER A 162 -4.00 -2.15 -0.68
C SER A 162 -4.35 -1.88 0.79
N ARG A 163 -3.72 -2.60 1.70
CA ARG A 163 -3.95 -2.46 3.14
C ARG A 163 -3.38 -1.17 3.72
N THR A 164 -2.13 -0.86 3.37
CA THR A 164 -1.41 0.29 3.93
C THR A 164 -1.29 1.46 2.98
N GLY A 165 -1.58 1.25 1.69
CA GLY A 165 -1.40 2.23 0.61
C GLY A 165 0.07 2.50 0.26
N ARG A 166 1.02 1.82 0.93
CA ARG A 166 2.45 2.05 0.74
C ARG A 166 2.98 1.38 -0.53
N LEU A 167 3.95 2.03 -1.16
CA LEU A 167 4.81 1.39 -2.14
C LEU A 167 5.71 0.40 -1.42
N VAL A 168 5.46 -0.90 -1.62
CA VAL A 168 6.17 -1.97 -0.91
C VAL A 168 7.28 -2.60 -1.75
N PHE A 169 7.23 -2.39 -3.06
CA PHE A 169 8.26 -2.83 -3.97
C PHE A 169 8.30 -1.89 -5.17
N TRP A 170 9.50 -1.50 -5.58
CA TRP A 170 9.73 -0.74 -6.79
C TRP A 170 10.93 -1.31 -7.52
N LYS A 171 10.82 -1.44 -8.85
CA LYS A 171 11.92 -1.91 -9.68
C LYS A 171 11.90 -1.26 -11.05
N LEU A 172 13.05 -0.80 -11.48
CA LEU A 172 13.32 -0.40 -12.84
C LEU A 172 14.20 -1.46 -13.50
N LYS A 173 13.74 -2.01 -14.62
CA LYS A 173 14.52 -2.82 -15.55
C LYS A 173 14.78 -2.01 -16.79
N THR A 174 16.02 -1.99 -17.26
CA THR A 174 16.39 -1.25 -18.48
C THR A 174 17.43 -2.04 -19.27
N PHE A 175 17.25 -2.09 -20.58
CA PHE A 175 18.12 -2.79 -21.51
C PHE A 175 18.33 -1.96 -22.76
N ASN A 176 19.56 -1.99 -23.27
CA ASN A 176 19.96 -1.26 -24.45
C ASN A 176 20.21 -2.20 -25.61
N GLY A 177 19.85 -1.76 -26.84
CA GLY A 177 20.10 -2.48 -28.09
C GLY A 177 20.40 -1.54 -29.23
N TYR A 178 21.01 -2.05 -30.29
CA TYR A 178 21.19 -1.30 -31.53
C TYR A 178 19.88 -1.18 -32.31
N LYS A 179 18.95 -2.12 -32.12
CA LYS A 179 17.61 -2.11 -32.68
C LYS A 179 16.59 -2.09 -31.54
N SER A 180 15.46 -1.45 -31.77
CA SER A 180 14.32 -1.42 -30.84
C SER A 180 13.89 -2.82 -30.39
N ALA A 181 13.78 -3.75 -31.34
CA ALA A 181 13.38 -5.13 -31.06
C ALA A 181 14.37 -5.90 -30.16
N ASP A 182 15.68 -5.62 -30.27
CA ASP A 182 16.69 -6.29 -29.41
C ASP A 182 16.58 -5.82 -27.96
N ALA A 183 16.42 -4.51 -27.74
CA ALA A 183 16.22 -3.95 -26.40
C ALA A 183 14.91 -4.46 -25.77
N GLU A 184 13.83 -4.52 -26.56
CA GLU A 184 12.53 -5.03 -26.12
C GLU A 184 12.61 -6.50 -25.75
N ARG A 185 13.25 -7.35 -26.56
CA ARG A 185 13.43 -8.77 -26.28
C ARG A 185 14.16 -8.98 -24.96
N LEU A 186 15.30 -8.30 -24.75
CA LEU A 186 16.06 -8.39 -23.49
C LEU A 186 15.23 -7.97 -22.27
N LEU A 187 14.40 -6.94 -22.43
CA LEU A 187 13.49 -6.52 -21.36
C LEU A 187 12.48 -7.62 -21.03
N PHE A 188 11.86 -8.21 -22.04
CA PHE A 188 10.88 -9.29 -21.84
C PHE A 188 11.51 -10.57 -21.31
N ASP A 189 12.71 -10.91 -21.70
CA ASP A 189 13.46 -12.06 -21.16
C ASP A 189 13.72 -11.91 -19.64
N SER A 190 13.76 -10.66 -19.14
CA SER A 190 13.95 -10.37 -17.71
C SER A 190 12.70 -10.52 -16.84
N ILE A 191 11.51 -10.76 -17.42
CA ILE A 191 10.24 -10.81 -16.69
C ILE A 191 10.20 -11.98 -15.71
N ALA A 192 10.73 -13.14 -16.07
CA ALA A 192 10.76 -14.31 -15.19
C ALA A 192 11.52 -14.03 -13.87
N ASP A 193 12.68 -13.36 -13.97
CA ASP A 193 13.45 -12.95 -12.79
C ASP A 193 12.71 -11.92 -11.94
N LEU A 194 12.05 -10.96 -12.59
CA LEU A 194 11.24 -9.95 -11.90
C LEU A 194 10.05 -10.59 -11.18
N ALA A 195 9.34 -11.52 -11.83
CA ALA A 195 8.23 -12.26 -11.23
C ALA A 195 8.68 -13.09 -10.03
N LYS A 196 9.87 -13.72 -10.11
CA LYS A 196 10.47 -14.45 -8.99
C LYS A 196 10.80 -13.51 -7.82
N GLU A 197 11.34 -12.31 -8.07
CA GLU A 197 11.64 -11.31 -7.05
C GLU A 197 10.36 -10.83 -6.35
N ILE A 198 9.31 -10.50 -7.11
CA ILE A 198 8.01 -10.09 -6.60
C ILE A 198 7.39 -11.20 -5.74
N SER A 199 7.38 -12.43 -6.27
CA SER A 199 6.82 -13.61 -5.59
C SER A 199 7.52 -13.95 -4.29
N GLY A 200 8.81 -13.65 -4.18
CA GLY A 200 9.58 -13.86 -2.94
C GLY A 200 9.33 -12.77 -1.89
N LYS A 201 9.01 -11.54 -2.30
CA LYS A 201 8.89 -10.40 -1.38
C LYS A 201 7.48 -10.16 -0.87
N LEU A 202 6.46 -10.15 -1.74
CA LEU A 202 5.10 -9.75 -1.36
C LEU A 202 4.50 -10.57 -0.20
N PRO A 203 4.66 -11.91 -0.13
CA PRO A 203 4.09 -12.67 0.97
C PRO A 203 4.69 -12.33 2.33
N ASN A 204 5.99 -11.98 2.38
CA ASN A 204 6.66 -11.58 3.61
C ASN A 204 6.20 -10.19 4.06
N ILE A 205 6.11 -9.25 3.13
CA ILE A 205 5.61 -7.90 3.38
C ILE A 205 4.17 -7.94 3.93
N ALA A 206 3.29 -8.78 3.36
CA ALA A 206 1.93 -8.93 3.88
C ALA A 206 1.89 -9.39 5.36
N LYS A 207 2.80 -10.29 5.75
CA LYS A 207 2.93 -10.73 7.15
C LYS A 207 3.46 -9.64 8.07
N GLU A 208 4.46 -8.87 7.60
CA GLU A 208 5.03 -7.74 8.35
C GLU A 208 3.98 -6.65 8.59
N GLU A 209 3.25 -6.27 7.55
CA GLU A 209 2.17 -5.27 7.65
C GLU A 209 1.02 -5.72 8.58
N PHE A 210 0.76 -7.03 8.64
CA PHE A 210 -0.25 -7.56 9.55
C PHE A 210 0.13 -7.36 11.02
N ASN A 211 1.41 -7.43 11.32
CA ASN A 211 1.95 -7.32 12.69
C ASN A 211 2.32 -5.87 13.07
N GLU A 212 2.23 -4.91 12.14
CA GLU A 212 2.63 -3.52 12.38
C GLU A 212 1.71 -2.86 13.41
N LYS A 213 2.31 -2.36 14.49
CA LYS A 213 1.60 -1.58 15.50
C LYS A 213 1.54 -0.12 15.09
N VAL A 214 0.35 0.45 15.05
CA VAL A 214 0.15 1.88 14.78
C VAL A 214 0.50 2.66 16.04
N SER A 215 1.52 3.51 15.95
CA SER A 215 1.82 4.50 17.00
C SER A 215 0.81 5.67 16.89
N LYS A 216 0.14 5.97 18.00
CA LYS A 216 -0.73 7.15 18.10
C LYS A 216 0.10 8.31 18.69
N LEU A 217 0.63 9.15 17.83
CA LEU A 217 1.21 10.43 18.20
C LEU A 217 0.25 11.55 17.87
N GLU A 218 0.39 12.64 18.59
CA GLU A 218 -0.34 13.87 18.27
C GLU A 218 0.16 14.42 16.94
N GLU A 219 -0.75 14.95 16.13
CA GLU A 219 -0.43 15.63 14.86
C GLU A 219 -0.38 17.13 15.07
N ILE A 220 0.19 17.87 14.11
CA ILE A 220 0.21 19.32 14.15
C ILE A 220 -1.24 19.82 14.19
N PRO A 221 -1.61 20.66 15.18
CA PRO A 221 -2.96 21.20 15.26
C PRO A 221 -3.24 22.14 14.09
N ASP A 222 -4.50 22.23 13.68
CA ASP A 222 -4.94 23.21 12.70
C ASP A 222 -4.66 24.63 13.18
N GLU A 223 -4.18 25.50 12.29
CA GLU A 223 -3.78 26.87 12.60
C GLU A 223 -4.84 27.69 13.35
N ASN A 224 -6.12 27.43 13.06
CA ASN A 224 -7.26 28.11 13.66
C ASN A 224 -7.79 27.43 14.93
N SER A 225 -7.18 26.31 15.36
CA SER A 225 -7.62 25.59 16.55
C SER A 225 -7.11 26.26 17.84
N PHE A 226 -7.82 26.03 18.96
CA PHE A 226 -7.37 26.46 20.28
C PHE A 226 -6.01 25.81 20.65
N GLU A 227 -5.77 24.60 20.15
CA GLU A 227 -4.57 23.80 20.40
C GLU A 227 -3.33 24.36 19.69
N ALA A 228 -3.51 25.14 18.60
CA ALA A 228 -2.44 25.85 17.93
C ALA A 228 -1.90 27.04 18.75
N LYS A 229 -2.65 27.49 19.76
CA LYS A 229 -2.22 28.59 20.60
C LYS A 229 -0.97 28.18 21.39
N ASN A 230 0.11 29.01 21.22
CA ASN A 230 1.42 28.74 21.82
C ASN A 230 2.10 27.42 21.36
N PHE A 231 1.65 26.84 20.25
CA PHE A 231 2.30 25.71 19.61
C PHE A 231 3.43 26.17 18.66
N ARG A 232 4.55 25.46 18.70
CA ARG A 232 5.66 25.63 17.76
C ARG A 232 6.01 24.27 17.17
N SER A 233 5.93 24.16 15.85
CA SER A 233 6.32 22.94 15.12
C SER A 233 7.82 22.67 15.25
N PRO A 234 8.24 21.40 15.14
CA PRO A 234 9.65 21.07 15.03
C PRO A 234 10.24 21.72 13.78
N LEU A 235 11.45 22.21 13.88
CA LEU A 235 12.16 22.87 12.77
C LEU A 235 13.57 22.33 12.68
N PRO A 236 14.10 22.08 11.46
CA PRO A 236 15.50 21.69 11.32
C PRO A 236 16.42 22.89 11.66
N TYR A 237 17.52 22.63 12.37
CA TYR A 237 18.55 23.63 12.62
C TYR A 237 19.17 24.14 11.32
N ARG A 238 19.34 23.24 10.35
CA ARG A 238 19.80 23.54 8.99
C ARG A 238 18.93 22.76 8.00
N ARG A 239 18.33 23.42 7.04
CA ARG A 239 17.59 22.79 5.97
C ARG A 239 18.57 22.17 4.95
N ILE A 240 18.33 20.92 4.60
CA ILE A 240 19.04 20.19 3.55
C ILE A 240 17.98 19.82 2.51
N SER A 241 18.28 20.07 1.23
CA SER A 241 17.40 19.65 0.14
C SER A 241 17.73 18.22 -0.26
N PRO A 242 16.73 17.33 -0.45
CA PRO A 242 16.97 16.00 -0.97
C PRO A 242 17.47 16.08 -2.42
N GLN A 243 18.32 15.13 -2.78
CA GLN A 243 18.93 15.09 -4.09
C GLN A 243 17.94 14.58 -5.13
N TYR A 244 17.83 15.27 -6.26
CA TYR A 244 17.17 14.75 -7.45
C TYR A 244 18.06 13.70 -8.09
N THR A 245 17.63 12.43 -8.06
CA THR A 245 18.48 11.28 -8.44
C THR A 245 18.80 11.28 -9.92
N ALA A 246 19.96 10.70 -10.29
CA ALA A 246 20.35 10.58 -11.70
C ALA A 246 19.31 9.81 -12.53
N ILE A 247 18.71 8.77 -11.94
CA ILE A 247 17.66 7.97 -12.58
C ILE A 247 16.39 8.81 -12.78
N ALA A 248 15.93 9.52 -11.76
CA ALA A 248 14.77 10.40 -11.90
C ALA A 248 15.00 11.50 -12.96
N ASN A 249 16.22 12.04 -13.04
CA ASN A 249 16.59 13.02 -14.04
C ASN A 249 16.62 12.40 -15.49
N LEU A 250 17.13 11.18 -15.62
CA LEU A 250 17.18 10.47 -16.91
C LEU A 250 15.77 10.25 -17.51
N TYR A 251 14.78 9.95 -16.66
CA TYR A 251 13.39 9.71 -17.07
C TYR A 251 12.46 10.93 -16.87
N ASN A 252 13.02 12.11 -16.56
CA ASN A 252 12.28 13.36 -16.37
C ASN A 252 11.12 13.24 -15.37
N ILE A 253 11.35 12.58 -14.25
CA ILE A 253 10.31 12.31 -13.26
C ILE A 253 9.97 13.59 -12.48
N ALA A 254 8.75 14.09 -12.63
CA ALA A 254 8.21 15.15 -11.79
C ALA A 254 7.27 14.51 -10.75
N ALA A 255 7.57 14.68 -9.46
CA ALA A 255 6.83 14.04 -8.40
C ALA A 255 6.79 14.87 -7.12
N THR A 256 5.77 14.64 -6.31
CA THR A 256 5.68 15.13 -4.94
C THR A 256 5.87 13.96 -3.99
N ILE A 257 6.71 14.10 -2.99
CA ILE A 257 6.89 13.11 -1.94
C ILE A 257 6.44 13.71 -0.62
N ASP A 258 5.51 13.01 0.03
CA ASP A 258 5.08 13.33 1.38
C ASP A 258 5.64 12.29 2.34
N ILE A 259 6.27 12.74 3.42
CA ILE A 259 6.86 11.89 4.44
C ILE A 259 6.33 12.30 5.81
N GLU A 260 5.75 11.35 6.53
CA GLU A 260 5.46 11.49 7.96
C GLU A 260 6.72 11.23 8.77
N VAL A 261 6.96 12.09 9.76
CA VAL A 261 8.09 12.01 10.66
C VAL A 261 7.59 12.09 12.09
N ASP A 262 7.86 11.06 12.87
CA ASP A 262 7.57 10.99 14.30
C ASP A 262 8.78 11.48 15.08
N PHE A 263 8.59 12.53 15.88
CA PHE A 263 9.62 13.10 16.74
C PHE A 263 9.35 12.79 18.21
N ASP A 264 10.38 12.56 18.98
CA ASP A 264 10.31 12.55 20.43
C ASP A 264 10.36 13.97 21.03
N GLU A 265 10.28 14.05 22.35
CA GLU A 265 10.33 15.32 23.10
C GLU A 265 11.66 16.08 22.94
N THR A 266 12.71 15.43 22.46
CA THR A 266 14.03 16.05 22.26
C THR A 266 14.25 16.54 20.83
N GLY A 267 13.32 16.21 19.91
CA GLY A 267 13.45 16.48 18.47
C GLY A 267 14.19 15.38 17.72
N LYS A 268 14.44 14.23 18.36
CA LYS A 268 15.00 13.05 17.69
C LYS A 268 13.92 12.33 16.89
N ILE A 269 14.27 11.88 15.71
CA ILE A 269 13.37 11.10 14.85
C ILE A 269 13.22 9.69 15.41
N LEU A 270 11.97 9.29 15.68
CA LEU A 270 11.57 7.94 16.08
C LEU A 270 11.25 7.07 14.87
N LEU A 271 10.48 7.62 13.91
CA LEU A 271 10.00 6.92 12.73
C LEU A 271 9.92 7.87 11.55
N THR A 272 10.15 7.36 10.35
CA THR A 272 9.88 8.03 9.08
C THR A 272 9.05 7.12 8.20
N LYS A 273 8.01 7.65 7.56
CA LYS A 273 7.10 6.88 6.72
C LYS A 273 6.71 7.68 5.48
N ILE A 274 6.99 7.16 4.31
CA ILE A 274 6.53 7.76 3.05
C ILE A 274 5.02 7.56 2.92
N VAL A 275 4.27 8.65 2.73
CA VAL A 275 2.81 8.65 2.58
C VAL A 275 2.33 9.15 1.21
N ARG A 276 3.25 9.70 0.40
CA ARG A 276 3.11 9.86 -1.05
C ARG A 276 4.45 9.47 -1.68
N TRP A 277 4.44 8.46 -2.51
CA TRP A 277 5.64 7.83 -3.07
C TRP A 277 5.82 8.15 -4.55
N ALA A 278 7.04 8.01 -5.06
CA ALA A 278 7.37 8.25 -6.45
C ALA A 278 8.28 7.19 -7.09
N GLY A 279 9.06 6.45 -6.29
CA GLY A 279 10.10 5.57 -6.80
C GLY A 279 11.31 6.33 -7.35
N PHE A 280 12.04 5.73 -8.27
CA PHE A 280 13.25 6.29 -8.91
C PHE A 280 14.33 6.76 -7.91
N GLY A 281 14.35 6.19 -6.70
CA GLY A 281 15.28 6.56 -5.63
C GLY A 281 14.98 7.90 -4.94
N LEU A 282 13.85 8.55 -5.30
CA LEU A 282 13.46 9.82 -4.70
C LEU A 282 12.94 9.64 -3.27
N ASP A 283 12.21 8.55 -3.00
CA ASP A 283 11.68 8.22 -1.68
C ASP A 283 12.82 8.00 -0.67
N GLU A 284 13.86 7.28 -1.09
CA GLU A 284 15.07 7.05 -0.32
C GLU A 284 15.84 8.34 -0.09
N SER A 285 15.99 9.18 -1.14
CA SER A 285 16.67 10.47 -1.06
C SER A 285 16.02 11.40 -0.04
N VAL A 286 14.67 11.46 -0.02
CA VAL A 286 13.92 12.25 0.98
C VAL A 286 14.12 11.67 2.38
N THR A 287 13.95 10.35 2.53
CA THR A 287 14.07 9.68 3.83
C THR A 287 15.46 9.87 4.45
N GLU A 288 16.52 9.69 3.67
CA GLU A 288 17.90 9.90 4.12
C GLU A 288 18.16 11.37 4.48
N THR A 289 17.66 12.30 3.68
CA THR A 289 17.84 13.73 3.92
C THR A 289 17.18 14.15 5.23
N VAL A 290 15.95 13.73 5.47
CA VAL A 290 15.20 14.01 6.70
C VAL A 290 15.94 13.45 7.91
N ARG A 291 16.47 12.24 7.82
CA ARG A 291 17.23 11.58 8.91
C ARG A 291 18.58 12.22 9.20
N LYS A 292 19.21 12.82 8.19
CA LYS A 292 20.49 13.54 8.36
C LYS A 292 20.34 14.92 9.00
N MET A 293 19.13 15.47 9.03
CA MET A 293 18.88 16.79 9.66
C MET A 293 18.74 16.66 11.18
N ASN A 294 19.27 17.65 11.89
CA ASN A 294 19.02 17.83 13.32
C ASN A 294 17.82 18.77 13.51
N TRP A 295 16.90 18.41 14.39
CA TRP A 295 15.64 19.07 14.57
C TRP A 295 15.50 19.68 15.95
N ARG A 296 14.89 20.87 16.02
CA ARG A 296 14.39 21.45 17.28
C ARG A 296 13.08 20.73 17.61
N PRO A 297 12.85 20.38 18.89
CA PRO A 297 11.60 19.72 19.29
C PRO A 297 10.39 20.64 19.09
N ALA A 298 9.23 20.01 18.94
CA ALA A 298 7.97 20.72 19.05
C ALA A 298 7.76 21.21 20.49
N THR A 299 7.10 22.36 20.63
CA THR A 299 6.75 22.88 21.98
C THR A 299 5.32 23.39 22.00
N ARG A 300 4.63 23.18 23.15
CA ARG A 300 3.35 23.80 23.47
C ARG A 300 3.45 24.38 24.87
N ASN A 301 3.10 25.66 25.03
CA ASN A 301 3.25 26.38 26.30
C ASN A 301 4.67 26.25 26.89
N GLN A 302 5.70 26.30 26.06
CA GLN A 302 7.12 26.16 26.41
C GLN A 302 7.55 24.75 26.86
N LYS A 303 6.65 23.77 26.87
CA LYS A 303 6.96 22.36 27.13
C LYS A 303 7.17 21.61 25.84
N THR A 304 8.20 20.78 25.76
CA THR A 304 8.46 19.89 24.64
C THR A 304 7.45 18.75 24.62
N LEU A 305 7.11 18.27 23.41
CA LEU A 305 6.16 17.16 23.24
C LEU A 305 6.53 16.30 22.03
N PRO A 306 6.24 15.00 22.07
CA PRO A 306 6.40 14.14 20.92
C PRO A 306 5.27 14.42 19.91
N ILE A 307 5.61 14.41 18.61
CA ILE A 307 4.65 14.81 17.58
C ILE A 307 4.92 14.13 16.24
N ARG A 308 3.86 13.95 15.45
CA ARG A 308 3.94 13.56 14.05
C ARG A 308 3.82 14.80 13.15
N VAL A 309 4.71 14.89 12.15
CA VAL A 309 4.75 15.98 11.19
C VAL A 309 4.75 15.43 9.78
N LEU A 310 3.96 16.04 8.90
CA LEU A 310 3.98 15.78 7.47
C LEU A 310 4.91 16.79 6.78
N LEU A 311 5.92 16.30 6.07
CA LEU A 311 6.82 17.10 5.26
C LEU A 311 6.59 16.81 3.79
N ARG A 312 6.60 17.85 2.94
CA ARG A 312 6.38 17.74 1.50
C ARG A 312 7.59 18.22 0.72
N TYR A 313 8.02 17.41 -0.25
CA TYR A 313 9.11 17.69 -1.17
C TYR A 313 8.62 17.56 -2.62
N ASN A 314 8.84 18.63 -3.41
CA ASN A 314 8.46 18.66 -4.81
C ASN A 314 9.72 18.54 -5.68
N PHE A 315 9.72 17.56 -6.56
CA PHE A 315 10.77 17.34 -7.54
C PHE A 315 10.28 17.72 -8.92
N LYS A 316 11.05 18.59 -9.58
CA LYS A 316 10.85 18.98 -10.97
C LYS A 316 12.21 19.06 -11.63
N LYS A 317 12.28 18.68 -12.91
CA LYS A 317 13.46 19.00 -13.70
C LYS A 317 13.54 20.51 -13.84
N LEU A 318 14.68 21.09 -13.51
CA LEU A 318 14.95 22.48 -13.83
C LEU A 318 15.15 22.58 -15.33
N GLU A 319 14.26 23.23 -16.04
CA GLU A 319 14.51 23.65 -17.42
C GLU A 319 15.69 24.61 -17.34
N LYS A 320 16.75 24.31 -18.09
CA LYS A 320 17.81 25.29 -18.29
C LYS A 320 17.17 26.39 -19.13
N GLU A 321 17.03 27.59 -18.56
CA GLU A 321 16.78 28.78 -19.34
C GLU A 321 17.92 28.88 -20.39
N GLU A 322 17.55 28.82 -21.69
CA GLU A 322 18.47 29.00 -22.81
C GLU A 322 18.90 30.46 -22.91
#